data_6231050d103250516fc69c2f0ccddc20
#
_entry.id   6231050d103250516fc69c2f0ccddc20
#
_cell.length_a   1.000
_cell.length_b   1.000
_cell.length_c   1.000
_cell.angle_alpha   90.00
_cell.angle_beta   90.00
_cell.angle_gamma   90.00
#
_symmetry.space_group_name_H-M   'P 1'
#
loop_
_entity.id
_entity.type
_entity.pdbx_description
1 polymer ?
#
loop_
_entity_poly.entity_id
_entity_poly.type
_entity_poly.pdbx_seq_one_letter_code
_entity_poly.pdbx_strand_id
1 'polypeptide(L)'
;MNKFLKMPKLLAAYILYLFTFDKKDKRIILVSEKKDEARDNGYYFFKYAMQRQNENVFYIIEKNSPDLVKLSNYNSKIIFYDSFKHYYYYFLSEKMVSSQSYLYPIGKRISRTILKNKRKKLYWLQHGVTKDYETKMDYRYSDNVSLVCCASDKERNFFVENLNYPKQVYLNEIYFLANYLYQTTLDL
;
A
#
# COMPACT_ATOMS: atom_id res chain seq x y z
N MET A 1 5.82 4.77 21.24
CA MET A 1 7.05 3.94 21.06
C MET A 1 8.17 4.78 20.51
N ASN A 2 9.33 4.78 21.13
CA ASN A 2 10.44 5.69 20.84
C ASN A 2 11.00 5.46 19.41
N LYS A 3 11.13 6.52 18.59
CA LYS A 3 11.63 6.45 17.19
C LYS A 3 13.04 5.85 17.11
N PHE A 4 13.86 6.03 18.14
CA PHE A 4 15.21 5.48 18.23
C PHE A 4 15.27 3.95 18.26
N LEU A 5 14.25 3.29 18.82
CA LEU A 5 14.16 1.81 18.83
C LEU A 5 13.79 1.21 17.45
N LYS A 6 13.30 2.02 16.54
CA LYS A 6 12.94 1.57 15.19
C LYS A 6 14.11 1.58 14.21
N MET A 7 15.11 2.42 14.46
CA MET A 7 16.26 2.57 13.53
C MET A 7 17.09 1.30 13.39
N PRO A 8 17.45 0.57 14.47
CA PRO A 8 18.17 -0.70 14.34
C PRO A 8 17.43 -1.75 13.51
N LYS A 9 16.11 -1.88 13.73
CA LYS A 9 15.26 -2.80 12.93
C LYS A 9 15.28 -2.43 11.44
N LEU A 10 15.16 -1.13 11.14
CA LEU A 10 15.19 -0.63 9.77
C LEU A 10 16.52 -0.92 9.10
N LEU A 11 17.63 -0.63 9.79
CA LEU A 11 18.98 -0.87 9.26
C LEU A 11 19.20 -2.36 9.00
N ALA A 12 18.87 -3.22 9.95
CA ALA A 12 19.00 -4.68 9.79
C ALA A 12 18.15 -5.20 8.62
N ALA A 13 16.92 -4.71 8.48
CA ALA A 13 16.04 -5.08 7.37
C ALA A 13 16.58 -4.58 6.02
N TYR A 14 17.19 -3.40 5.99
CA TYR A 14 17.82 -2.86 4.79
C TYR A 14 19.06 -3.64 4.40
N ILE A 15 19.91 -3.99 5.35
CA ILE A 15 21.09 -4.83 5.11
C ILE A 15 20.65 -6.19 4.53
N LEU A 16 19.67 -6.86 5.14
CA LEU A 16 19.13 -8.12 4.63
C LEU A 16 18.59 -7.95 3.19
N TYR A 17 17.87 -6.86 2.94
CA TYR A 17 17.40 -6.53 1.59
C TYR A 17 18.54 -6.46 0.58
N LEU A 18 19.66 -5.80 0.87
CA LEU A 18 20.80 -5.69 -0.04
C LEU A 18 21.39 -7.06 -0.41
N PHE A 19 21.42 -8.00 0.54
CA PHE A 19 21.93 -9.36 0.28
C PHE A 19 20.94 -10.28 -0.42
N THR A 20 19.65 -9.93 -0.44
CA THR A 20 18.59 -10.81 -0.95
C THR A 20 17.82 -10.23 -2.13
N PHE A 21 18.07 -8.97 -2.47
CA PHE A 21 17.32 -8.22 -3.48
C PHE A 21 17.28 -8.90 -4.86
N ASP A 22 18.42 -9.43 -5.32
CA ASP A 22 18.50 -10.10 -6.62
C ASP A 22 17.92 -11.52 -6.63
N LYS A 23 17.70 -12.10 -5.44
CA LYS A 23 17.21 -13.48 -5.27
C LYS A 23 15.69 -13.54 -5.01
N LYS A 24 15.06 -12.41 -4.75
CA LYS A 24 13.64 -12.35 -4.37
C LYS A 24 12.78 -11.77 -5.49
N ASP A 25 11.59 -12.32 -5.61
CA ASP A 25 10.59 -11.81 -6.53
C ASP A 25 10.20 -10.37 -6.15
N LYS A 26 10.45 -9.43 -7.06
CA LYS A 26 10.16 -8.00 -6.89
C LYS A 26 8.67 -7.67 -7.00
N ARG A 27 7.82 -8.65 -7.31
CA ARG A 27 6.38 -8.47 -7.51
C ARG A 27 5.57 -8.35 -6.22
N ILE A 28 6.20 -8.16 -5.07
CA ILE A 28 5.52 -8.05 -3.78
C ILE A 28 4.60 -6.83 -3.75
N ILE A 29 3.35 -7.07 -3.38
CA ILE A 29 2.31 -6.07 -3.17
C ILE A 29 2.00 -6.02 -1.67
N LEU A 30 2.13 -4.85 -1.07
CA LEU A 30 1.74 -4.62 0.32
C LEU A 30 0.39 -3.92 0.37
N VAL A 31 -0.55 -4.51 1.07
CA VAL A 31 -1.90 -3.96 1.29
C VAL A 31 -2.02 -3.46 2.72
N SER A 32 -2.62 -2.29 2.90
CA SER A 32 -2.89 -1.75 4.22
C SER A 32 -4.15 -0.86 4.23
N GLU A 33 -4.71 -0.70 5.42
CA GLU A 33 -5.72 0.31 5.74
C GLU A 33 -5.20 1.14 6.91
N LYS A 34 -6.04 1.54 7.88
CA LYS A 34 -5.50 1.93 9.19
C LYS A 34 -4.83 0.72 9.83
N LYS A 35 -3.89 1.00 10.73
CA LYS A 35 -3.04 -0.04 11.34
C LYS A 35 -3.80 -1.16 12.05
N ASP A 36 -5.02 -0.87 12.52
CA ASP A 36 -5.88 -1.74 13.31
C ASP A 36 -7.17 -2.18 12.58
N GLU A 37 -7.29 -1.88 11.29
CA GLU A 37 -8.49 -2.17 10.50
C GLU A 37 -8.23 -3.17 9.37
N ALA A 38 -9.24 -4.03 9.12
CA ALA A 38 -9.41 -4.87 7.94
C ALA A 38 -10.90 -4.94 7.60
N ARG A 39 -11.46 -3.85 7.03
CA ARG A 39 -12.89 -3.70 6.81
C ARG A 39 -13.28 -2.80 5.64
N ASP A 40 -12.31 -2.25 4.95
CA ASP A 40 -12.48 -1.28 3.88
C ASP A 40 -11.99 -1.87 2.54
N ASN A 41 -11.89 -1.06 1.51
CA ASN A 41 -11.50 -1.45 0.14
C ASN A 41 -10.18 -2.24 0.08
N GLY A 42 -9.21 -1.93 0.95
CA GLY A 42 -7.95 -2.66 1.06
C GLY A 42 -8.16 -4.12 1.47
N TYR A 43 -9.03 -4.38 2.45
CA TYR A 43 -9.38 -5.73 2.87
C TYR A 43 -10.07 -6.52 1.75
N TYR A 44 -11.02 -5.92 1.05
CA TYR A 44 -11.70 -6.59 -0.06
C TYR A 44 -10.77 -6.85 -1.24
N PHE A 45 -9.88 -5.91 -1.56
CA PHE A 45 -8.81 -6.13 -2.53
C PHE A 45 -7.92 -7.33 -2.15
N PHE A 46 -7.48 -7.39 -0.89
CA PHE A 46 -6.66 -8.50 -0.40
C PHE A 46 -7.40 -9.84 -0.52
N LYS A 47 -8.67 -9.91 -0.09
CA LYS A 47 -9.49 -11.12 -0.24
C LYS A 47 -9.60 -11.57 -1.70
N TYR A 48 -9.86 -10.64 -2.60
CA TYR A 48 -9.93 -10.94 -4.02
C TYR A 48 -8.61 -11.50 -4.55
N ALA A 49 -7.48 -10.89 -4.18
CA ALA A 49 -6.16 -11.37 -4.55
C ALA A 49 -5.89 -12.81 -4.04
N MET A 50 -6.31 -13.12 -2.82
CA MET A 50 -6.20 -14.47 -2.26
C MET A 50 -7.06 -15.50 -3.01
N GLN A 51 -8.28 -15.13 -3.40
CA GLN A 51 -9.15 -15.99 -4.22
C GLN A 51 -8.53 -16.29 -5.60
N ARG A 52 -7.74 -15.35 -6.14
CA ARG A 52 -6.98 -15.50 -7.39
C ARG A 52 -5.63 -16.18 -7.20
N GLN A 53 -5.36 -16.73 -6.00
CA GLN A 53 -4.12 -17.43 -5.67
C GLN A 53 -2.85 -16.57 -5.89
N ASN A 54 -2.95 -15.25 -5.71
CA ASN A 54 -1.80 -14.36 -5.84
C ASN A 54 -0.87 -14.49 -4.64
N GLU A 55 0.23 -15.22 -4.82
CA GLU A 55 1.19 -15.55 -3.77
C GLU A 55 2.00 -14.35 -3.27
N ASN A 56 2.03 -13.25 -4.01
CA ASN A 56 2.87 -12.09 -3.73
C ASN A 56 2.15 -10.93 -3.03
N VAL A 57 0.91 -11.11 -2.60
CA VAL A 57 0.13 -10.10 -1.88
C VAL A 57 0.16 -10.37 -0.38
N PHE A 58 0.47 -9.34 0.41
CA PHE A 58 0.57 -9.41 1.86
C PHE A 58 -0.21 -8.26 2.50
N TYR A 59 -0.90 -8.54 3.60
CA TYR A 59 -1.69 -7.56 4.35
C TYR A 59 -0.96 -7.11 5.62
N ILE A 60 -0.86 -5.79 5.84
CA ILE A 60 -0.21 -5.20 7.01
C ILE A 60 -1.27 -4.80 8.03
N ILE A 61 -1.16 -5.30 9.26
CA ILE A 61 -2.09 -5.00 10.35
C ILE A 61 -1.38 -5.03 11.71
N GLU A 62 -1.90 -4.33 12.71
CA GLU A 62 -1.40 -4.44 14.10
C GLU A 62 -1.71 -5.81 14.70
N LYS A 63 -0.77 -6.32 15.52
CA LYS A 63 -0.92 -7.61 16.20
C LYS A 63 -2.15 -7.67 17.12
N ASN A 64 -2.54 -6.54 17.68
CA ASN A 64 -3.67 -6.42 18.62
C ASN A 64 -4.95 -5.89 17.93
N SER A 65 -5.01 -5.92 16.61
CA SER A 65 -6.19 -5.48 15.87
C SER A 65 -7.40 -6.37 16.17
N PRO A 66 -8.59 -5.80 16.45
CA PRO A 66 -9.82 -6.58 16.59
C PRO A 66 -10.23 -7.25 15.25
N ASP A 67 -9.79 -6.71 14.13
CA ASP A 67 -10.10 -7.24 12.80
C ASP A 67 -9.18 -8.40 12.39
N LEU A 68 -8.16 -8.75 13.19
CA LEU A 68 -7.24 -9.83 12.86
C LEU A 68 -7.95 -11.18 12.68
N VAL A 69 -9.05 -11.42 13.38
CA VAL A 69 -9.87 -12.62 13.24
C VAL A 69 -10.39 -12.83 11.82
N LYS A 70 -10.67 -11.77 11.08
CA LYS A 70 -11.13 -11.82 9.68
C LYS A 70 -10.06 -12.32 8.71
N LEU A 71 -8.82 -12.26 9.14
CA LEU A 71 -7.64 -12.65 8.36
C LEU A 71 -7.07 -14.01 8.77
N SER A 72 -7.73 -14.73 9.69
CA SER A 72 -7.25 -15.99 10.28
C SER A 72 -6.94 -17.09 9.24
N ASN A 73 -7.68 -17.12 8.13
CA ASN A 73 -7.45 -18.07 7.04
C ASN A 73 -6.21 -17.73 6.19
N TYR A 74 -5.56 -16.58 6.41
CA TYR A 74 -4.47 -16.05 5.60
C TYR A 74 -3.21 -15.77 6.42
N ASN A 75 -2.95 -16.49 7.51
CA ASN A 75 -1.87 -16.22 8.46
C ASN A 75 -0.48 -16.07 7.81
N SER A 76 -0.16 -16.87 6.79
CA SER A 76 1.11 -16.81 6.06
C SER A 76 1.29 -15.49 5.28
N LYS A 77 0.18 -14.83 4.93
CA LYS A 77 0.14 -13.59 4.15
C LYS A 77 0.03 -12.33 5.02
N ILE A 78 -0.01 -12.50 6.35
CA ILE A 78 -0.11 -11.37 7.29
C ILE A 78 1.27 -10.90 7.71
N ILE A 79 1.43 -9.60 7.71
CA ILE A 79 2.62 -8.90 8.20
C ILE A 79 2.19 -7.98 9.33
N PHE A 80 2.72 -8.22 10.52
CA PHE A 80 2.42 -7.35 11.66
C PHE A 80 3.11 -6.00 11.51
N TYR A 81 2.32 -4.94 11.65
CA TYR A 81 2.80 -3.56 11.63
C TYR A 81 3.95 -3.38 12.63
N ASP A 82 4.98 -2.64 12.23
CA ASP A 82 6.19 -2.36 13.03
C ASP A 82 7.05 -3.59 13.39
N SER A 83 6.80 -4.74 12.78
CA SER A 83 7.67 -5.93 12.88
C SER A 83 8.90 -5.82 11.96
N PHE A 84 9.92 -6.65 12.21
CA PHE A 84 11.06 -6.80 11.28
C PHE A 84 10.60 -7.21 9.88
N LYS A 85 9.64 -8.15 9.78
CA LYS A 85 9.04 -8.57 8.51
C LYS A 85 8.40 -7.40 7.76
N HIS A 86 7.72 -6.47 8.46
CA HIS A 86 7.17 -5.27 7.85
C HIS A 86 8.25 -4.39 7.20
N TYR A 87 9.36 -4.14 7.91
CA TYR A 87 10.48 -3.35 7.39
C TYR A 87 11.12 -4.02 6.18
N TYR A 88 11.39 -5.31 6.26
CA TYR A 88 12.02 -6.06 5.19
C TYR A 88 11.16 -6.12 3.93
N TYR A 89 9.87 -6.47 4.06
CA TYR A 89 8.93 -6.51 2.95
C TYR A 89 8.64 -5.12 2.37
N TYR A 90 8.72 -4.07 3.18
CA TYR A 90 8.66 -2.70 2.69
C TYR A 90 9.77 -2.41 1.68
N PHE A 91 11.00 -2.86 1.93
CA PHE A 91 12.09 -2.69 0.97
C PHE A 91 11.90 -3.53 -0.29
N LEU A 92 11.43 -4.76 -0.16
CA LEU A 92 11.21 -5.67 -1.27
C LEU A 92 10.03 -5.24 -2.18
N SER A 93 9.00 -4.59 -1.62
CA SER A 93 7.79 -4.25 -2.37
C SER A 93 8.02 -3.15 -3.39
N GLU A 94 7.43 -3.30 -4.55
CA GLU A 94 7.34 -2.24 -5.56
C GLU A 94 5.97 -1.56 -5.54
N LYS A 95 4.92 -2.30 -5.19
CA LYS A 95 3.54 -1.85 -5.21
C LYS A 95 2.96 -1.82 -3.79
N MET A 96 2.28 -0.75 -3.49
CA MET A 96 1.60 -0.53 -2.23
C MET A 96 0.15 -0.16 -2.50
N VAL A 97 -0.78 -0.85 -1.89
CA VAL A 97 -2.22 -0.65 -2.05
C VAL A 97 -2.80 -0.22 -0.72
N SER A 98 -3.55 0.86 -0.69
CA SER A 98 -4.19 1.33 0.55
C SER A 98 -5.51 2.04 0.27
N SER A 99 -6.51 1.81 1.11
CA SER A 99 -7.76 2.56 1.08
C SER A 99 -7.69 3.88 1.85
N GLN A 100 -6.72 4.00 2.74
CA GLN A 100 -6.53 5.18 3.58
C GLN A 100 -5.08 5.70 3.50
N SER A 101 -4.51 6.09 4.63
CA SER A 101 -3.10 6.48 4.68
C SER A 101 -2.21 5.24 4.68
N TYR A 102 -1.17 5.28 3.87
CA TYR A 102 -0.21 4.20 3.79
C TYR A 102 0.56 3.99 5.10
N LEU A 103 0.76 2.74 5.51
CA LEU A 103 1.44 2.37 6.76
C LEU A 103 2.97 2.28 6.55
N TYR A 104 3.65 3.41 6.72
CA TYR A 104 5.11 3.45 6.66
C TYR A 104 5.77 2.84 7.91
N PRO A 105 6.91 2.12 7.76
CA PRO A 105 7.62 1.52 8.87
C PRO A 105 8.03 2.50 9.97
N ILE A 106 8.51 3.68 9.61
CA ILE A 106 9.05 4.70 10.54
C ILE A 106 8.30 6.04 10.51
N GLY A 107 7.09 6.04 10.02
CA GLY A 107 6.30 7.23 9.85
C GLY A 107 6.59 7.97 8.53
N LYS A 108 5.57 8.61 8.02
CA LYS A 108 5.50 9.18 6.68
C LYS A 108 6.69 10.08 6.33
N ARG A 109 7.02 11.05 7.20
CA ARG A 109 8.05 12.07 6.93
C ARG A 109 9.44 11.46 6.73
N ILE A 110 9.86 10.57 7.65
CA ILE A 110 11.19 9.93 7.59
C ILE A 110 11.24 8.96 6.40
N SER A 111 10.19 8.16 6.21
CA SER A 111 10.11 7.23 5.09
C SER A 111 10.20 7.94 3.75
N ARG A 112 9.55 9.09 3.59
CA ARG A 112 9.64 9.91 2.36
C ARG A 112 11.03 10.48 2.12
N THR A 113 11.73 10.90 3.17
CA THR A 113 13.04 11.54 3.05
C THR A 113 14.16 10.54 2.82
N ILE A 114 14.22 9.48 3.65
CA ILE A 114 15.30 8.48 3.63
C ILE A 114 15.03 7.41 2.57
N LEU A 115 13.76 6.99 2.45
CA LEU A 115 13.35 5.89 1.60
C LEU A 115 12.72 6.39 0.28
N LYS A 116 13.18 7.52 -0.23
CA LYS A 116 12.80 8.06 -1.55
C LYS A 116 13.06 7.04 -2.67
N ASN A 117 12.42 5.89 -2.55
CA ASN A 117 12.48 4.90 -3.58
C ASN A 117 11.48 5.28 -4.68
N LYS A 118 11.99 5.93 -5.72
CA LYS A 118 11.24 6.32 -6.93
C LYS A 118 10.52 5.14 -7.61
N ARG A 119 10.86 3.91 -7.24
CA ARG A 119 10.27 2.69 -7.79
C ARG A 119 8.96 2.27 -7.11
N LYS A 120 8.67 2.76 -5.89
CA LYS A 120 7.45 2.38 -5.18
C LYS A 120 6.24 3.10 -5.75
N LYS A 121 5.25 2.32 -6.17
CA LYS A 121 3.98 2.80 -6.72
C LYS A 121 2.89 2.66 -5.66
N LEU A 122 2.23 3.75 -5.30
CA LEU A 122 1.07 3.74 -4.43
C LEU A 122 -0.21 3.71 -5.26
N TYR A 123 -1.06 2.73 -4.98
CA TYR A 123 -2.40 2.58 -5.53
C TYR A 123 -3.39 2.91 -4.42
N TRP A 124 -4.11 4.00 -4.58
CA TRP A 124 -5.04 4.49 -3.58
C TRP A 124 -6.47 4.08 -3.94
N LEU A 125 -7.04 3.17 -3.13
CA LEU A 125 -8.38 2.62 -3.35
C LEU A 125 -9.49 3.55 -2.87
N GLN A 126 -9.14 4.60 -2.09
CA GLN A 126 -10.07 5.41 -1.34
C GLN A 126 -10.92 4.61 -0.33
N HIS A 127 -11.66 5.28 0.53
CA HIS A 127 -12.58 4.69 1.51
C HIS A 127 -14.00 5.28 1.41
N GLY A 128 -14.27 6.05 0.38
CA GLY A 128 -15.53 6.71 0.10
C GLY A 128 -15.37 7.69 -1.05
N VAL A 129 -16.48 8.30 -1.49
CA VAL A 129 -16.47 9.29 -2.56
C VAL A 129 -15.94 10.63 -2.02
N THR A 130 -14.96 11.19 -2.70
CA THR A 130 -14.40 12.50 -2.35
C THR A 130 -15.33 13.59 -2.84
N LYS A 131 -15.86 14.36 -1.88
CA LYS A 131 -16.79 15.47 -2.16
C LYS A 131 -16.15 16.84 -1.98
N ASP A 132 -15.29 16.98 -0.96
CA ASP A 132 -14.75 18.27 -0.56
C ASP A 132 -13.22 18.31 -0.73
N TYR A 133 -12.70 19.52 -0.98
CA TYR A 133 -11.28 19.75 -1.10
C TYR A 133 -10.58 19.69 0.27
N GLU A 134 -9.58 18.84 0.39
CA GLU A 134 -8.61 18.89 1.48
C GLU A 134 -7.19 19.05 0.91
N THR A 135 -6.45 20.04 1.42
CA THR A 135 -5.06 20.30 0.98
C THR A 135 -4.15 19.07 1.09
N LYS A 136 -4.42 18.17 2.05
CA LYS A 136 -3.67 16.92 2.24
C LYS A 136 -3.84 15.93 1.08
N MET A 137 -4.91 16.05 0.31
CA MET A 137 -5.25 15.20 -0.82
C MET A 137 -4.65 15.71 -2.13
N ASP A 138 -4.14 16.94 -2.17
CA ASP A 138 -3.49 17.49 -3.35
C ASP A 138 -2.28 16.63 -3.78
N TYR A 139 -2.20 16.33 -5.06
CA TYR A 139 -1.15 15.48 -5.64
C TYR A 139 0.27 15.95 -5.31
N ARG A 140 0.50 17.26 -5.22
CA ARG A 140 1.80 17.86 -4.85
C ARG A 140 2.30 17.41 -3.47
N TYR A 141 1.38 17.02 -2.59
CA TYR A 141 1.67 16.50 -1.24
C TYR A 141 1.46 15.00 -1.13
N SER A 142 1.10 14.34 -2.23
CA SER A 142 0.88 12.90 -2.27
C SER A 142 2.19 12.09 -2.22
N ASP A 143 2.07 10.81 -1.96
CA ASP A 143 3.20 9.88 -1.79
C ASP A 143 3.52 9.11 -3.09
N ASN A 144 3.70 9.79 -4.23
CA ASN A 144 3.86 9.15 -5.54
C ASN A 144 2.69 8.23 -5.88
N VAL A 145 1.47 8.72 -5.71
CA VAL A 145 0.27 8.00 -6.11
C VAL A 145 0.34 7.74 -7.60
N SER A 146 0.34 6.48 -7.95
CA SER A 146 0.39 6.01 -9.35
C SER A 146 -1.00 5.73 -9.89
N LEU A 147 -1.97 5.56 -8.98
CA LEU A 147 -3.34 5.27 -9.34
C LEU A 147 -4.28 5.62 -8.18
N VAL A 148 -5.43 6.21 -8.53
CA VAL A 148 -6.56 6.46 -7.62
C VAL A 148 -7.79 5.75 -8.18
N CYS A 149 -8.49 4.98 -7.36
CA CYS A 149 -9.80 4.47 -7.70
C CYS A 149 -10.85 5.56 -7.49
N CYS A 150 -11.57 5.92 -8.54
CA CYS A 150 -12.67 6.86 -8.49
C CYS A 150 -13.99 6.14 -8.73
N ALA A 151 -15.04 6.53 -8.00
CA ALA A 151 -16.37 5.94 -8.13
C ALA A 151 -17.12 6.45 -9.37
N SER A 152 -16.69 7.56 -9.97
CA SER A 152 -17.32 8.16 -11.15
C SER A 152 -16.37 9.08 -11.91
N ASP A 153 -16.73 9.38 -13.16
CA ASP A 153 -16.02 10.40 -13.96
C ASP A 153 -16.08 11.78 -13.32
N LYS A 154 -17.16 12.10 -12.62
CA LYS A 154 -17.31 13.36 -11.90
C LYS A 154 -16.27 13.48 -10.78
N GLU A 155 -16.07 12.42 -10.01
CA GLU A 155 -15.03 12.38 -8.98
C GLU A 155 -13.64 12.44 -9.59
N ARG A 156 -13.39 11.71 -10.67
CA ARG A 156 -12.13 11.79 -11.42
C ARG A 156 -11.82 13.22 -11.87
N ASN A 157 -12.80 13.92 -12.46
CA ASN A 157 -12.61 15.29 -12.88
C ASN A 157 -12.31 16.21 -11.71
N PHE A 158 -12.95 16.00 -10.55
CA PHE A 158 -12.64 16.72 -9.31
C PHE A 158 -11.17 16.56 -8.89
N PHE A 159 -10.62 15.35 -8.95
CA PHE A 159 -9.19 15.11 -8.67
C PHE A 159 -8.27 15.84 -9.64
N VAL A 160 -8.60 15.86 -10.94
CA VAL A 160 -7.79 16.58 -11.94
C VAL A 160 -7.81 18.08 -11.71
N GLU A 161 -9.02 18.64 -11.60
CA GLU A 161 -9.25 20.08 -11.64
C GLU A 161 -8.91 20.76 -10.31
N ASN A 162 -9.17 20.08 -9.18
CA ASN A 162 -9.05 20.69 -7.85
C ASN A 162 -7.87 20.14 -7.03
N LEU A 163 -7.42 18.91 -7.30
CA LEU A 163 -6.38 18.24 -6.53
C LEU A 163 -5.08 18.03 -7.31
N ASN A 164 -4.96 18.60 -8.49
CA ASN A 164 -3.76 18.57 -9.34
C ASN A 164 -3.29 17.16 -9.75
N TYR A 165 -4.17 16.17 -9.77
CA TYR A 165 -3.79 14.83 -10.21
C TYR A 165 -3.62 14.76 -11.73
N PRO A 166 -2.59 14.08 -12.26
CA PRO A 166 -2.43 13.86 -13.69
C PRO A 166 -3.55 12.96 -14.25
N LYS A 167 -4.04 13.23 -15.45
CA LYS A 167 -5.16 12.50 -16.08
C LYS A 167 -4.94 10.98 -16.22
N GLN A 168 -3.71 10.52 -16.28
CA GLN A 168 -3.35 9.10 -16.44
C GLN A 168 -3.36 8.30 -15.11
N VAL A 169 -3.67 8.92 -13.97
CA VAL A 169 -3.60 8.31 -12.63
C VAL A 169 -4.96 7.72 -12.20
N TYR A 170 -5.88 7.37 -13.10
CA TYR A 170 -7.25 6.97 -12.72
C TYR A 170 -7.66 5.59 -13.24
N LEU A 171 -8.40 4.85 -12.38
CA LEU A 171 -9.24 3.71 -12.74
C LEU A 171 -10.64 3.92 -12.17
N ASN A 172 -11.64 3.57 -12.97
CA ASN A 172 -13.05 3.75 -12.58
C ASN A 172 -13.60 2.65 -11.65
N GLU A 173 -12.89 1.51 -11.47
CA GLU A 173 -13.41 0.40 -10.67
C GLU A 173 -12.32 -0.35 -9.89
N ILE A 174 -12.62 -0.72 -8.65
CA ILE A 174 -11.71 -1.50 -7.78
C ILE A 174 -11.40 -2.90 -8.35
N TYR A 175 -12.36 -3.51 -9.05
CA TYR A 175 -12.17 -4.82 -9.70
C TYR A 175 -11.14 -4.76 -10.85
N PHE A 176 -11.11 -3.67 -11.60
CA PHE A 176 -10.10 -3.46 -12.63
C PHE A 176 -8.69 -3.35 -12.05
N LEU A 177 -8.55 -2.73 -10.90
CA LEU A 177 -7.26 -2.62 -10.23
C LEU A 177 -6.67 -4.00 -9.87
N ALA A 178 -7.48 -4.88 -9.32
CA ALA A 178 -7.01 -6.21 -8.96
C ALA A 178 -6.58 -7.02 -10.19
N ASN A 179 -7.35 -6.95 -11.28
CA ASN A 179 -6.97 -7.57 -12.56
C ASN A 179 -5.73 -6.89 -13.18
N TYR A 180 -5.66 -5.57 -13.19
CA TYR A 180 -4.51 -4.82 -13.68
C TYR A 180 -3.22 -5.15 -12.92
N LEU A 181 -3.28 -5.20 -11.59
CA LEU A 181 -2.12 -5.57 -10.78
C LEU A 181 -1.73 -7.03 -10.98
N TYR A 182 -2.69 -7.92 -11.22
CA TYR A 182 -2.43 -9.33 -11.53
C TYR A 182 -1.75 -9.47 -12.91
N GLN A 183 -2.28 -8.87 -13.96
CA GLN A 183 -1.71 -8.92 -15.31
C GLN A 183 -0.31 -8.31 -15.35
N THR A 184 -0.11 -7.11 -14.78
CA THR A 184 1.22 -6.47 -14.74
C THR A 184 2.25 -7.18 -13.86
N THR A 185 1.87 -8.24 -13.13
CA THR A 185 2.81 -9.14 -12.44
C THR A 185 3.14 -10.39 -13.25
N LEU A 186 2.39 -10.70 -14.31
CA LEU A 186 2.66 -11.84 -15.20
C LEU A 186 3.53 -11.43 -16.41
N ASP A 187 3.50 -10.15 -16.79
CA ASP A 187 4.19 -9.63 -18.00
C ASP A 187 5.64 -9.17 -17.73
N LEU A 188 6.22 -9.52 -16.58
CA LEU A 188 7.62 -9.25 -16.19
C LEU A 188 8.34 -10.53 -15.79
#